data_3e73250c007456a24f88a7f9e7b96fe0
#
_entry.id   3e73250c007456a24f88a7f9e7b96fe0
#
_cell.length_a   1.000
_cell.length_b   1.000
_cell.length_c   1.000
_cell.angle_alpha   90.00
_cell.angle_beta   90.00
_cell.angle_gamma   90.00
#
_symmetry.space_group_name_H-M   'P 1'
#
loop_
_entity.id
_entity.type
_entity.pdbx_description
1 polymer ?
#
loop_
_entity_poly.entity_id
_entity_poly.type
_entity_poly.pdbx_seq_one_letter_code
_entity_poly.pdbx_strand_id
1 'polypeptide(L)'
;MASITIRNLDETTKQRLRERAARNGRSMEEEVRLLLDGLETSSVSLAAPASSLQDHAVPASIAATTSRTSPAAVDYPAAGKRVLLIISGGIAAYKSLDLIRRLVERGVEVRPLMTAAAQEFITPLTAGALAASKVFTDLFDREDEQDVGHIRLARDCDMIIVAPATADLMAKMACGIANDLASTVLLATDKPVLVAPAMNPAMWSHPATRRNFETLRTDGVAFIGPFSGEMAERNEAGKGRMAEPMQIVERIGEMLDTRPKPLKGRRVVVTSGPTHEPIDPVRYIANRSSGKQGHAIAKALADLGAEVILVSGPVGIPDPAGVETVHVQTARDMLKAVETALPADIAVMVAAVADWRSKGEASEKMKKEDGKGPSHLELTENPDILKTIGHHENRPQIVVGFAAETQNVETHARAKLKRKGADWIVANDVSPDSGIGGSAGGVMGGDANRVKIISAEAVEEWPELSKHDVAVRLAARIAAELAKRQSTA
;
A
#
# COMPACT_ATOMS: atom_id res chain seq x y z
N MET A 1 -34.31 -33.16 -0.03
CA MET A 1 -33.22 -32.85 -1.00
C MET A 1 -32.57 -31.54 -0.58
N ALA A 2 -31.28 -31.51 -0.34
CA ALA A 2 -30.58 -30.28 -0.05
C ALA A 2 -30.40 -29.49 -1.36
N SER A 3 -30.71 -28.18 -1.37
CA SER A 3 -30.50 -27.30 -2.52
C SER A 3 -29.37 -26.33 -2.24
N ILE A 4 -28.52 -26.09 -3.23
CA ILE A 4 -27.44 -25.12 -3.16
C ILE A 4 -27.82 -23.93 -4.05
N THR A 5 -27.83 -22.73 -3.49
CA THR A 5 -28.06 -21.50 -4.23
C THR A 5 -26.78 -20.72 -4.31
N ILE A 6 -26.24 -20.50 -5.52
CA ILE A 6 -25.07 -19.66 -5.74
C ILE A 6 -25.55 -18.26 -6.13
N ARG A 7 -25.17 -17.25 -5.34
CA ARG A 7 -25.50 -15.83 -5.58
C ARG A 7 -24.23 -15.08 -6.05
N ASN A 8 -24.43 -14.03 -6.86
CA ASN A 8 -23.37 -13.16 -7.38
C ASN A 8 -22.33 -13.84 -8.29
N LEU A 9 -22.77 -14.80 -9.13
CA LEU A 9 -21.92 -15.32 -10.20
C LEU A 9 -21.78 -14.24 -11.30
N ASP A 10 -20.54 -13.91 -11.70
CA ASP A 10 -20.33 -13.01 -12.83
C ASP A 10 -20.83 -13.63 -14.16
N GLU A 11 -21.24 -12.79 -15.09
CA GLU A 11 -21.85 -13.24 -16.37
C GLU A 11 -20.87 -14.09 -17.20
N THR A 12 -19.57 -13.87 -17.10
CA THR A 12 -18.54 -14.64 -17.82
C THR A 12 -18.47 -16.08 -17.33
N THR A 13 -18.46 -16.26 -16.00
CA THR A 13 -18.47 -17.59 -15.37
C THR A 13 -19.79 -18.32 -15.63
N LYS A 14 -20.90 -17.62 -15.59
CA LYS A 14 -22.22 -18.14 -15.90
C LYS A 14 -22.32 -18.59 -17.37
N GLN A 15 -21.77 -17.82 -18.30
CA GLN A 15 -21.72 -18.18 -19.70
C GLN A 15 -20.86 -19.42 -19.95
N ARG A 16 -19.69 -19.52 -19.32
CA ARG A 16 -18.81 -20.71 -19.42
C ARG A 16 -19.48 -21.98 -18.89
N LEU A 17 -20.23 -21.88 -17.79
CA LEU A 17 -20.99 -23.00 -17.26
C LEU A 17 -22.11 -23.44 -18.23
N ARG A 18 -22.83 -22.50 -18.85
CA ARG A 18 -23.85 -22.82 -19.87
C ARG A 18 -23.25 -23.53 -21.09
N GLU A 19 -22.15 -23.03 -21.61
CA GLU A 19 -21.47 -23.62 -22.78
C GLU A 19 -20.92 -25.02 -22.46
N ARG A 20 -20.43 -25.23 -21.24
CA ARG A 20 -19.93 -26.53 -20.78
C ARG A 20 -21.06 -27.52 -20.58
N ALA A 21 -22.17 -27.10 -19.96
CA ALA A 21 -23.36 -27.92 -19.78
C ALA A 21 -23.96 -28.34 -21.15
N ALA A 22 -24.06 -27.39 -22.09
CA ALA A 22 -24.54 -27.64 -23.45
C ALA A 22 -23.65 -28.62 -24.20
N ARG A 23 -22.30 -28.50 -24.11
CA ARG A 23 -21.36 -29.47 -24.72
C ARG A 23 -21.50 -30.86 -24.15
N ASN A 24 -21.85 -30.98 -22.87
CA ASN A 24 -21.99 -32.25 -22.19
C ASN A 24 -23.44 -32.82 -22.24
N GLY A 25 -24.37 -32.14 -22.91
CA GLY A 25 -25.78 -32.55 -23.05
C GLY A 25 -26.56 -32.55 -21.71
N ARG A 26 -26.20 -31.67 -20.75
CA ARG A 26 -26.72 -31.67 -19.39
C ARG A 26 -27.31 -30.31 -19.03
N SER A 27 -28.09 -30.26 -17.94
CA SER A 27 -28.52 -28.98 -17.35
C SER A 27 -27.35 -28.29 -16.64
N MET A 28 -27.40 -26.96 -16.53
CA MET A 28 -26.38 -26.18 -15.80
C MET A 28 -26.26 -26.61 -14.33
N GLU A 29 -27.39 -26.99 -13.70
CA GLU A 29 -27.44 -27.50 -12.33
C GLU A 29 -26.73 -28.84 -12.18
N GLU A 30 -26.92 -29.73 -13.12
CA GLU A 30 -26.30 -31.07 -13.16
C GLU A 30 -24.78 -30.96 -13.43
N GLU A 31 -24.37 -30.05 -14.30
CA GLU A 31 -22.93 -29.79 -14.55
C GLU A 31 -22.22 -29.22 -13.34
N VAL A 32 -22.86 -28.31 -12.58
CA VAL A 32 -22.33 -27.78 -11.32
C VAL A 32 -22.23 -28.87 -10.26
N ARG A 33 -23.24 -29.75 -10.15
CA ARG A 33 -23.22 -30.86 -9.19
C ARG A 33 -22.04 -31.80 -9.45
N LEU A 34 -21.81 -32.18 -10.69
CA LEU A 34 -20.69 -33.04 -11.07
C LEU A 34 -19.32 -32.40 -10.87
N LEU A 35 -19.23 -31.08 -11.00
CA LEU A 35 -18.02 -30.35 -10.66
C LEU A 35 -17.72 -30.38 -9.16
N LEU A 36 -18.76 -30.29 -8.34
CA LEU A 36 -18.63 -30.39 -6.87
C LEU A 36 -18.33 -31.82 -6.42
N ASP A 37 -19.01 -32.83 -6.99
CA ASP A 37 -18.72 -34.24 -6.71
C ASP A 37 -17.29 -34.65 -7.13
N GLY A 38 -16.76 -34.08 -8.21
CA GLY A 38 -15.37 -34.29 -8.67
C GLY A 38 -14.31 -33.69 -7.73
N LEU A 39 -14.65 -32.77 -6.87
CA LEU A 39 -13.76 -32.24 -5.84
C LEU A 39 -13.62 -33.20 -4.62
N GLU A 40 -14.61 -34.03 -4.36
CA GLU A 40 -14.55 -35.01 -3.27
C GLU A 40 -13.76 -36.27 -3.63
N THR A 41 -13.56 -36.58 -4.90
CA THR A 41 -12.83 -37.78 -5.35
C THR A 41 -11.32 -37.62 -5.48
N SER A 42 -10.76 -36.48 -5.12
CA SER A 42 -9.31 -36.24 -5.06
C SER A 42 -8.68 -36.50 -3.69
N SER A 43 -9.35 -37.27 -2.82
CA SER A 43 -8.73 -37.77 -1.59
C SER A 43 -7.93 -39.03 -1.92
N VAL A 44 -6.61 -38.94 -1.83
CA VAL A 44 -5.63 -40.00 -2.02
C VAL A 44 -5.93 -41.16 -1.08
N SER A 45 -6.24 -42.34 -1.67
CA SER A 45 -6.37 -43.61 -0.97
C SER A 45 -5.01 -44.07 -0.40
N LEU A 46 -4.93 -44.11 0.92
CA LEU A 46 -3.89 -44.83 1.66
C LEU A 46 -4.36 -46.30 1.85
N ALA A 47 -3.91 -47.19 1.01
CA ALA A 47 -3.97 -48.62 1.29
C ALA A 47 -2.53 -49.16 1.31
N ALA A 48 -2.10 -49.60 2.50
CA ALA A 48 -0.89 -50.39 2.66
C ALA A 48 -1.14 -51.85 2.22
N PRO A 49 -0.10 -52.55 1.72
CA PRO A 49 0.19 -53.85 2.28
C PRO A 49 1.66 -54.03 2.71
N ALA A 50 1.79 -54.74 3.79
CA ALA A 50 3.06 -55.16 4.34
C ALA A 50 3.74 -56.22 3.44
N SER A 51 5.05 -56.18 3.45
CA SER A 51 6.09 -57.21 3.51
C SER A 51 7.17 -57.11 2.43
N SER A 52 8.30 -57.02 2.92
CA SER A 52 9.59 -57.69 2.67
C SER A 52 10.77 -56.73 2.56
N LEU A 53 11.63 -56.86 3.57
CA LEU A 53 12.98 -56.32 3.65
C LEU A 53 13.86 -56.83 2.54
N GLN A 54 14.52 -55.97 1.79
CA GLN A 54 15.84 -56.24 1.21
C GLN A 54 16.63 -54.94 1.10
N ASP A 55 17.80 -54.94 1.73
CA ASP A 55 18.83 -53.91 1.69
C ASP A 55 19.27 -53.60 0.24
N HIS A 56 19.19 -52.37 -0.16
CA HIS A 56 20.11 -51.81 -1.16
C HIS A 56 20.42 -50.36 -0.81
N ALA A 57 21.73 -50.09 -0.68
CA ALA A 57 22.33 -48.78 -0.44
C ALA A 57 21.85 -47.72 -1.45
N VAL A 58 21.41 -46.59 -0.95
CA VAL A 58 21.05 -45.41 -1.73
C VAL A 58 22.27 -44.47 -1.81
N PRO A 59 22.73 -44.07 -3.01
CA PRO A 59 23.73 -43.03 -3.12
C PRO A 59 23.10 -41.66 -2.79
N ALA A 60 23.77 -40.94 -1.92
CA ALA A 60 23.47 -39.53 -1.63
C ALA A 60 23.72 -38.68 -2.88
N SER A 61 22.72 -38.02 -3.38
CA SER A 61 22.71 -36.75 -4.10
C SER A 61 21.47 -36.63 -4.98
N ILE A 62 20.46 -35.93 -4.46
CA ILE A 62 19.65 -34.98 -5.23
C ILE A 62 19.02 -34.04 -4.18
N ALA A 63 19.75 -33.02 -3.82
CA ALA A 63 19.12 -31.83 -3.26
C ALA A 63 18.36 -31.13 -4.40
N ALA A 64 17.11 -31.51 -4.59
CA ALA A 64 16.22 -30.77 -5.47
C ALA A 64 15.93 -29.41 -4.86
N THR A 65 16.66 -28.41 -5.31
CA THR A 65 16.34 -27.00 -5.13
C THR A 65 15.02 -26.72 -5.85
N THR A 66 13.90 -26.98 -5.20
CA THR A 66 12.63 -26.38 -5.62
C THR A 66 12.69 -24.91 -5.29
N SER A 67 13.22 -24.10 -6.21
CA SER A 67 12.98 -22.66 -6.20
C SER A 67 11.48 -22.46 -6.37
N ARG A 68 10.78 -22.27 -5.24
CA ARG A 68 9.49 -21.61 -5.25
C ARG A 68 9.75 -20.23 -5.85
N THR A 69 9.32 -19.99 -7.08
CA THR A 69 9.11 -18.65 -7.61
C THR A 69 8.07 -17.98 -6.73
N SER A 70 8.52 -17.32 -5.68
CA SER A 70 7.71 -16.34 -4.94
C SER A 70 7.16 -15.32 -5.93
N PRO A 71 5.88 -14.95 -5.84
CA PRO A 71 5.39 -13.76 -6.51
C PRO A 71 6.32 -12.61 -6.10
N ALA A 72 6.61 -11.70 -7.03
CA ALA A 72 7.55 -10.59 -6.84
C ALA A 72 7.48 -10.06 -5.42
N ALA A 73 8.61 -10.14 -4.69
CA ALA A 73 8.67 -9.76 -3.29
C ALA A 73 8.19 -8.31 -3.20
N VAL A 74 7.07 -8.09 -2.53
CA VAL A 74 6.61 -6.76 -2.18
C VAL A 74 7.74 -6.15 -1.36
N ASP A 75 8.30 -5.01 -1.80
CA ASP A 75 9.33 -4.29 -1.05
C ASP A 75 8.70 -3.74 0.24
N TYR A 76 8.62 -4.60 1.25
CA TYR A 76 8.04 -4.26 2.53
C TYR A 76 9.17 -4.00 3.55
N PRO A 77 9.17 -2.84 4.23
CA PRO A 77 10.29 -2.43 5.10
C PRO A 77 10.60 -3.40 6.23
N ALA A 78 9.62 -4.16 6.67
CA ALA A 78 9.78 -5.17 7.72
C ALA A 78 10.00 -6.60 7.17
N ALA A 79 10.23 -6.79 5.88
CA ALA A 79 10.56 -8.11 5.33
C ALA A 79 11.84 -8.67 5.98
N GLY A 80 11.82 -9.97 6.35
CA GLY A 80 12.90 -10.63 7.08
C GLY A 80 12.99 -10.28 8.57
N LYS A 81 12.13 -9.39 9.09
CA LYS A 81 12.03 -9.07 10.51
C LYS A 81 11.17 -10.08 11.25
N ARG A 82 11.43 -10.22 12.55
CA ARG A 82 10.69 -11.09 13.47
C ARG A 82 9.79 -10.27 14.37
N VAL A 83 8.51 -10.59 14.38
CA VAL A 83 7.48 -9.90 15.16
C VAL A 83 6.85 -10.88 16.15
N LEU A 84 6.82 -10.52 17.43
CA LEU A 84 6.01 -11.21 18.42
C LEU A 84 4.62 -10.57 18.46
N LEU A 85 3.60 -11.33 18.07
CA LEU A 85 2.21 -10.88 18.07
C LEU A 85 1.47 -11.41 19.30
N ILE A 86 1.21 -10.53 20.27
CA ILE A 86 0.42 -10.82 21.45
C ILE A 86 -1.05 -10.56 21.13
N ILE A 87 -1.88 -11.60 21.28
CA ILE A 87 -3.31 -11.56 21.03
C ILE A 87 -4.03 -11.66 22.37
N SER A 88 -4.73 -10.59 22.76
CA SER A 88 -5.55 -10.63 23.98
C SER A 88 -7.03 -10.94 23.68
N GLY A 89 -7.82 -11.21 24.71
CA GLY A 89 -9.21 -11.62 24.60
C GLY A 89 -10.11 -10.50 24.04
N GLY A 90 -11.13 -10.90 23.31
CA GLY A 90 -12.14 -10.02 22.75
C GLY A 90 -12.50 -10.38 21.32
N ILE A 91 -13.70 -9.95 20.90
CA ILE A 91 -14.24 -10.30 19.57
C ILE A 91 -13.31 -9.89 18.44
N ALA A 92 -12.52 -8.82 18.58
CA ALA A 92 -11.58 -8.35 17.56
C ALA A 92 -10.37 -9.29 17.31
N ALA A 93 -10.19 -10.35 18.14
CA ALA A 93 -9.11 -11.34 17.98
C ALA A 93 -9.13 -12.02 16.59
N TYR A 94 -10.29 -12.16 15.93
CA TYR A 94 -10.36 -12.73 14.58
C TYR A 94 -9.56 -11.91 13.55
N LYS A 95 -9.43 -10.59 13.74
CA LYS A 95 -8.64 -9.72 12.86
C LYS A 95 -7.14 -10.03 12.92
N SER A 96 -6.67 -10.58 14.04
CA SER A 96 -5.27 -10.97 14.21
C SER A 96 -4.88 -12.12 13.30
N LEU A 97 -5.82 -12.97 12.91
CA LEU A 97 -5.59 -14.05 11.94
C LEU A 97 -5.31 -13.50 10.54
N ASP A 98 -6.08 -12.48 10.12
CA ASP A 98 -5.81 -11.76 8.86
C ASP A 98 -4.50 -10.96 8.93
N LEU A 99 -4.19 -10.36 10.08
CA LEU A 99 -2.93 -9.66 10.33
C LEU A 99 -1.73 -10.60 10.18
N ILE A 100 -1.78 -11.81 10.80
CA ILE A 100 -0.74 -12.84 10.66
C ILE A 100 -0.51 -13.16 9.18
N ARG A 101 -1.58 -13.49 8.44
CA ARG A 101 -1.49 -13.83 7.03
C ARG A 101 -0.83 -12.72 6.22
N ARG A 102 -1.25 -11.47 6.40
CA ARG A 102 -0.71 -10.32 5.66
C ARG A 102 0.75 -10.02 5.96
N LEU A 103 1.18 -10.23 7.20
CA LEU A 103 2.58 -10.08 7.60
C LEU A 103 3.45 -11.19 6.97
N VAL A 104 3.01 -12.44 7.05
CA VAL A 104 3.71 -13.59 6.46
C VAL A 104 3.82 -13.47 4.94
N GLU A 105 2.75 -13.05 4.24
CA GLU A 105 2.76 -12.76 2.80
C GLU A 105 3.79 -11.70 2.40
N ARG A 106 4.19 -10.84 3.35
CA ARG A 106 5.21 -9.78 3.18
C ARG A 106 6.60 -10.18 3.68
N GLY A 107 6.79 -11.44 4.01
CA GLY A 107 8.09 -11.97 4.44
C GLY A 107 8.46 -11.65 5.90
N VAL A 108 7.49 -11.33 6.75
CA VAL A 108 7.71 -11.14 8.20
C VAL A 108 7.55 -12.48 8.91
N GLU A 109 8.49 -12.84 9.78
CA GLU A 109 8.34 -13.97 10.70
C GLU A 109 7.42 -13.55 11.85
N VAL A 110 6.24 -14.18 11.96
CA VAL A 110 5.28 -13.89 13.02
C VAL A 110 5.29 -15.00 14.05
N ARG A 111 5.50 -14.65 15.32
CA ARG A 111 5.38 -15.55 16.47
C ARG A 111 4.14 -15.16 17.28
N PRO A 112 3.06 -15.95 17.24
CA PRO A 112 1.88 -15.64 18.02
C PRO A 112 2.05 -16.02 19.50
N LEU A 113 1.62 -15.11 20.40
CA LEU A 113 1.44 -15.36 21.80
C LEU A 113 -0.01 -15.03 22.16
N MET A 114 -0.71 -15.97 22.78
CA MET A 114 -2.13 -15.80 23.08
C MET A 114 -2.38 -15.83 24.59
N THR A 115 -3.13 -14.84 25.09
CA THR A 115 -3.63 -14.90 26.46
C THR A 115 -4.69 -16.00 26.62
N ALA A 116 -4.94 -16.46 27.83
CA ALA A 116 -6.01 -17.42 28.08
C ALA A 116 -7.37 -16.92 27.55
N ALA A 117 -7.67 -15.64 27.75
CA ALA A 117 -8.91 -15.03 27.24
C ALA A 117 -8.95 -14.98 25.69
N ALA A 118 -7.83 -14.90 24.98
CA ALA A 118 -7.81 -14.91 23.52
C ALA A 118 -8.24 -16.27 22.96
N GLN A 119 -7.94 -17.36 23.65
CA GLN A 119 -8.23 -18.73 23.24
C GLN A 119 -9.75 -19.02 23.24
N GLU A 120 -10.54 -18.22 23.94
CA GLU A 120 -12.02 -18.29 23.91
C GLU A 120 -12.62 -17.71 22.60
N PHE A 121 -11.86 -16.94 21.84
CA PHE A 121 -12.32 -16.31 20.59
C PHE A 121 -11.69 -16.92 19.34
N ILE A 122 -10.44 -17.35 19.40
CA ILE A 122 -9.72 -18.01 18.30
C ILE A 122 -8.84 -19.11 18.89
N THR A 123 -8.53 -20.13 18.10
CA THR A 123 -7.72 -21.25 18.61
C THR A 123 -6.22 -21.06 18.32
N PRO A 124 -5.34 -21.57 19.22
CA PRO A 124 -3.90 -21.61 18.96
C PRO A 124 -3.57 -22.34 17.65
N LEU A 125 -4.32 -23.42 17.34
CA LEU A 125 -4.15 -24.17 16.09
C LEU A 125 -4.27 -23.27 14.85
N THR A 126 -5.31 -22.43 14.81
CA THR A 126 -5.54 -21.51 13.67
C THR A 126 -4.42 -20.48 13.55
N ALA A 127 -4.03 -19.87 14.67
CA ALA A 127 -2.96 -18.87 14.68
C ALA A 127 -1.60 -19.48 14.27
N GLY A 128 -1.28 -20.67 14.77
CA GLY A 128 -0.05 -21.39 14.44
C GLY A 128 0.02 -21.83 12.98
N ALA A 129 -1.10 -22.32 12.44
CA ALA A 129 -1.18 -22.73 11.04
C ALA A 129 -0.95 -21.53 10.09
N LEU A 130 -1.49 -20.35 10.39
CA LEU A 130 -1.30 -19.15 9.58
C LEU A 130 0.10 -18.55 9.72
N ALA A 131 0.70 -18.60 10.93
CA ALA A 131 2.03 -18.10 11.19
C ALA A 131 3.14 -19.09 10.77
N ALA A 132 2.80 -20.34 10.49
CA ALA A 132 3.74 -21.46 10.31
C ALA A 132 4.76 -21.55 11.47
N SER A 133 4.33 -21.26 12.70
CA SER A 133 5.16 -21.23 13.90
C SER A 133 4.41 -21.71 15.13
N LYS A 134 5.15 -22.08 16.19
CA LYS A 134 4.57 -22.41 17.51
C LYS A 134 3.81 -21.20 18.07
N VAL A 135 2.69 -21.46 18.73
CA VAL A 135 1.92 -20.47 19.48
C VAL A 135 2.24 -20.61 20.96
N PHE A 136 2.57 -19.51 21.61
CA PHE A 136 2.90 -19.47 23.04
C PHE A 136 1.66 -19.10 23.85
N THR A 137 1.35 -19.89 24.88
CA THR A 137 0.11 -19.71 25.64
C THR A 137 0.31 -19.73 27.16
N ASP A 138 1.36 -20.39 27.66
CA ASP A 138 1.58 -20.59 29.08
C ASP A 138 2.97 -20.10 29.52
N LEU A 139 3.03 -19.44 30.68
CA LEU A 139 4.27 -18.95 31.29
C LEU A 139 5.16 -20.12 31.78
N PHE A 140 4.55 -21.25 32.14
CA PHE A 140 5.21 -22.41 32.74
C PHE A 140 5.21 -23.64 31.82
N ASP A 141 5.17 -23.44 30.49
CA ASP A 141 5.33 -24.53 29.55
C ASP A 141 6.75 -25.11 29.65
N ARG A 142 6.87 -26.38 30.09
CA ARG A 142 8.15 -27.04 30.33
C ARG A 142 9.02 -27.22 29.09
N GLU A 143 8.43 -27.27 27.93
CA GLU A 143 9.17 -27.34 26.64
C GLU A 143 9.85 -26.00 26.31
N ASP A 144 9.26 -24.89 26.78
CA ASP A 144 9.78 -23.54 26.55
C ASP A 144 10.71 -23.04 27.68
N GLU A 145 10.64 -23.64 28.89
CA GLU A 145 11.36 -23.18 30.09
C GLU A 145 12.84 -23.62 30.16
N GLN A 146 13.27 -24.58 29.35
CA GLN A 146 14.66 -25.05 29.39
C GLN A 146 15.69 -23.95 29.11
N ASP A 147 15.26 -22.77 28.61
CA ASP A 147 16.12 -21.63 28.25
C ASP A 147 15.54 -20.25 28.66
N VAL A 148 14.89 -20.12 29.84
CA VAL A 148 14.29 -18.84 30.28
C VAL A 148 13.34 -18.24 29.21
N GLY A 149 12.30 -19.02 28.84
CA GLY A 149 11.47 -18.84 27.67
C GLY A 149 10.86 -17.45 27.48
N HIS A 150 10.35 -16.80 28.54
CA HIS A 150 9.74 -15.46 28.46
C HIS A 150 10.76 -14.34 28.17
N ILE A 151 11.98 -14.42 28.69
CA ILE A 151 13.06 -13.45 28.42
C ILE A 151 13.52 -13.61 26.96
N ARG A 152 13.65 -14.84 26.48
CA ARG A 152 14.01 -15.11 25.09
C ARG A 152 12.94 -14.60 24.13
N LEU A 153 11.66 -14.84 24.43
CA LEU A 153 10.55 -14.30 23.62
C LEU A 153 10.57 -12.77 23.57
N ALA A 154 10.85 -12.10 24.69
CA ALA A 154 10.92 -10.66 24.78
C ALA A 154 12.08 -10.05 23.97
N ARG A 155 13.19 -10.78 23.82
CA ARG A 155 14.43 -10.30 23.18
C ARG A 155 14.61 -10.78 21.74
N ASP A 156 14.16 -12.00 21.44
CA ASP A 156 14.35 -12.63 20.13
C ASP A 156 13.26 -12.23 19.15
N CYS A 157 12.97 -10.94 19.08
CA CYS A 157 12.10 -10.29 18.11
C CYS A 157 12.61 -8.87 17.81
N ASP A 158 12.21 -8.31 16.67
CA ASP A 158 12.51 -6.92 16.30
C ASP A 158 11.46 -5.96 16.87
N MET A 159 10.24 -6.46 17.16
CA MET A 159 9.12 -5.68 17.64
C MET A 159 8.08 -6.57 18.31
N ILE A 160 7.35 -6.02 19.28
CA ILE A 160 6.17 -6.65 19.87
C ILE A 160 4.91 -5.89 19.42
N ILE A 161 3.88 -6.63 19.03
CA ILE A 161 2.59 -6.08 18.64
C ILE A 161 1.53 -6.68 19.57
N VAL A 162 0.68 -5.82 20.12
CA VAL A 162 -0.49 -6.24 20.91
C VAL A 162 -1.74 -5.92 20.12
N ALA A 163 -2.32 -6.92 19.50
CA ALA A 163 -3.51 -6.77 18.66
C ALA A 163 -4.43 -8.02 18.74
N PRO A 164 -5.64 -7.88 19.26
CA PRO A 164 -6.17 -6.70 19.96
C PRO A 164 -5.52 -6.48 21.31
N ALA A 165 -5.55 -5.23 21.81
CA ALA A 165 -5.21 -4.90 23.19
C ALA A 165 -6.48 -4.58 24.00
N THR A 166 -6.78 -5.39 24.99
CA THR A 166 -7.89 -5.16 25.91
C THR A 166 -7.57 -4.12 26.97
N ALA A 167 -8.58 -3.55 27.61
CA ALA A 167 -8.41 -2.66 28.76
C ALA A 167 -7.66 -3.33 29.90
N ASP A 168 -7.91 -4.64 30.14
CA ASP A 168 -7.20 -5.44 31.15
C ASP A 168 -5.68 -5.50 30.87
N LEU A 169 -5.29 -5.91 29.65
CA LEU A 169 -3.89 -6.01 29.30
C LEU A 169 -3.19 -4.65 29.33
N MET A 170 -3.84 -3.58 28.87
CA MET A 170 -3.32 -2.22 28.98
C MET A 170 -3.16 -1.77 30.44
N ALA A 171 -4.08 -2.17 31.33
CA ALA A 171 -3.96 -1.89 32.76
C ALA A 171 -2.77 -2.64 33.39
N LYS A 172 -2.59 -3.91 33.07
CA LYS A 172 -1.43 -4.71 33.51
C LYS A 172 -0.12 -4.07 33.07
N MET A 173 -0.01 -3.68 31.79
CA MET A 173 1.16 -3.00 31.26
C MET A 173 1.45 -1.70 32.01
N ALA A 174 0.45 -0.84 32.21
CA ALA A 174 0.61 0.46 32.87
C ALA A 174 0.95 0.34 34.38
N CYS A 175 0.58 -0.76 35.02
CA CYS A 175 0.83 -1.02 36.45
C CYS A 175 2.03 -1.95 36.68
N GLY A 176 2.70 -2.47 35.66
CA GLY A 176 3.82 -3.40 35.78
C GLY A 176 3.42 -4.77 36.34
N ILE A 177 2.17 -5.22 36.09
CA ILE A 177 1.69 -6.53 36.54
C ILE A 177 2.15 -7.60 35.54
N ALA A 178 2.85 -8.63 36.05
CA ALA A 178 3.40 -9.72 35.25
C ALA A 178 2.92 -11.08 35.82
N ASN A 179 1.64 -11.37 35.65
CA ASN A 179 0.99 -12.56 36.18
C ASN A 179 0.57 -13.61 35.13
N ASP A 180 0.88 -13.34 33.88
CA ASP A 180 0.72 -14.25 32.75
C ASP A 180 1.89 -14.06 31.75
N LEU A 181 2.00 -14.95 30.76
CA LEU A 181 3.09 -14.90 29.80
C LEU A 181 3.13 -13.58 29.02
N ALA A 182 1.97 -13.06 28.57
CA ALA A 182 1.88 -11.84 27.80
C ALA A 182 2.37 -10.62 28.59
N SER A 183 1.87 -10.45 29.80
CA SER A 183 2.27 -9.34 30.67
C SER A 183 3.73 -9.45 31.15
N THR A 184 4.24 -10.67 31.36
CA THR A 184 5.64 -10.91 31.72
C THR A 184 6.59 -10.55 30.58
N VAL A 185 6.29 -10.98 29.36
CA VAL A 185 7.07 -10.64 28.15
C VAL A 185 7.06 -9.14 27.90
N LEU A 186 5.90 -8.47 28.05
CA LEU A 186 5.78 -7.03 27.87
C LEU A 186 6.57 -6.22 28.89
N LEU A 187 6.70 -6.71 30.13
CA LEU A 187 7.52 -6.08 31.17
C LEU A 187 9.03 -6.34 30.96
N ALA A 188 9.40 -7.46 30.33
CA ALA A 188 10.79 -7.89 30.14
C ALA A 188 11.44 -7.38 28.85
N THR A 189 10.67 -6.70 27.95
CA THR A 189 11.17 -6.32 26.64
C THR A 189 11.86 -4.96 26.62
N ASP A 190 12.89 -4.85 25.78
CA ASP A 190 13.54 -3.61 25.36
C ASP A 190 13.20 -3.23 23.91
N LYS A 191 12.30 -4.00 23.26
CA LYS A 191 11.90 -3.80 21.87
C LYS A 191 10.77 -2.79 21.73
N PRO A 192 10.64 -2.15 20.57
CA PRO A 192 9.47 -1.31 20.29
C PRO A 192 8.16 -2.09 20.46
N VAL A 193 7.19 -1.49 21.14
CA VAL A 193 5.87 -2.08 21.35
C VAL A 193 4.82 -1.25 20.61
N LEU A 194 4.02 -1.90 19.76
CA LEU A 194 2.85 -1.30 19.09
C LEU A 194 1.57 -1.92 19.65
N VAL A 195 0.67 -1.08 20.14
CA VAL A 195 -0.59 -1.49 20.74
C VAL A 195 -1.78 -1.06 19.86
N ALA A 196 -2.66 -1.99 19.53
CA ALA A 196 -3.91 -1.77 18.83
C ALA A 196 -5.10 -2.00 19.78
N PRO A 197 -5.61 -0.96 20.48
CA PRO A 197 -6.69 -1.09 21.43
C PRO A 197 -7.99 -1.53 20.77
N ALA A 198 -8.73 -2.42 21.47
CA ALA A 198 -10.05 -2.88 21.06
C ALA A 198 -10.92 -3.12 22.30
N MET A 199 -11.98 -2.34 22.44
CA MET A 199 -12.91 -2.43 23.54
C MET A 199 -14.18 -1.63 23.26
N ASN A 200 -15.21 -1.86 24.07
CA ASN A 200 -16.45 -1.06 24.04
C ASN A 200 -16.15 0.44 24.25
N PRO A 201 -16.90 1.37 23.63
CA PRO A 201 -16.68 2.81 23.76
C PRO A 201 -16.75 3.33 25.20
N ALA A 202 -17.62 2.75 26.06
CA ALA A 202 -17.68 3.11 27.46
C ALA A 202 -16.42 2.71 28.21
N MET A 203 -15.86 1.53 27.92
CA MET A 203 -14.56 1.09 28.48
C MET A 203 -13.42 1.99 27.99
N TRP A 204 -13.40 2.39 26.72
CA TRP A 204 -12.39 3.28 26.20
C TRP A 204 -12.44 4.68 26.83
N SER A 205 -13.64 5.24 27.02
CA SER A 205 -13.83 6.54 27.65
C SER A 205 -13.68 6.54 29.17
N HIS A 206 -13.61 5.35 29.80
CA HIS A 206 -13.49 5.24 31.25
C HIS A 206 -12.19 5.92 31.75
N PRO A 207 -12.23 6.73 32.83
CA PRO A 207 -11.08 7.46 33.32
C PRO A 207 -9.86 6.59 33.60
N ALA A 208 -10.02 5.36 34.08
CA ALA A 208 -8.91 4.42 34.31
C ALA A 208 -8.23 4.02 32.99
N THR A 209 -8.99 3.68 31.97
CA THR A 209 -8.44 3.32 30.64
C THR A 209 -7.71 4.50 30.01
N ARG A 210 -8.26 5.71 30.13
CA ARG A 210 -7.61 6.93 29.63
C ARG A 210 -6.28 7.21 30.35
N ARG A 211 -6.24 7.05 31.68
CA ARG A 211 -4.97 7.18 32.43
C ARG A 211 -3.95 6.14 31.99
N ASN A 212 -4.34 4.87 31.90
CA ASN A 212 -3.45 3.81 31.47
C ASN A 212 -2.90 4.04 30.06
N PHE A 213 -3.75 4.49 29.13
CA PHE A 213 -3.33 4.86 27.78
C PHE A 213 -2.28 5.99 27.80
N GLU A 214 -2.52 7.08 28.53
CA GLU A 214 -1.57 8.20 28.62
C GLU A 214 -0.27 7.80 29.31
N THR A 215 -0.32 6.97 30.36
CA THR A 215 0.86 6.42 31.02
C THR A 215 1.71 5.64 30.00
N LEU A 216 1.14 4.66 29.34
CA LEU A 216 1.85 3.84 28.37
C LEU A 216 2.41 4.67 27.20
N ARG A 217 1.67 5.68 26.74
CA ARG A 217 2.13 6.60 25.69
C ARG A 217 3.34 7.42 26.15
N THR A 218 3.32 7.87 27.40
CA THR A 218 4.45 8.61 28.01
C THR A 218 5.66 7.71 28.20
N ASP A 219 5.46 6.43 28.49
CA ASP A 219 6.50 5.41 28.61
C ASP A 219 7.07 4.95 27.26
N GLY A 220 6.60 5.52 26.15
CA GLY A 220 7.15 5.27 24.81
C GLY A 220 6.45 4.14 24.04
N VAL A 221 5.33 3.60 24.53
CA VAL A 221 4.53 2.62 23.80
C VAL A 221 3.82 3.30 22.63
N ALA A 222 3.97 2.75 21.43
CA ALA A 222 3.30 3.23 20.25
C ALA A 222 1.85 2.71 20.16
N PHE A 223 0.94 3.53 19.65
CA PHE A 223 -0.46 3.15 19.49
C PHE A 223 -0.93 3.34 18.07
N ILE A 224 -1.87 2.46 17.65
CA ILE A 224 -2.66 2.63 16.44
C ILE A 224 -4.15 2.45 16.78
N GLY A 225 -4.93 3.50 16.58
CA GLY A 225 -6.34 3.55 17.02
C GLY A 225 -6.49 3.84 18.51
N PRO A 226 -7.62 3.43 19.17
CA PRO A 226 -8.76 2.82 18.49
C PRO A 226 -9.50 3.83 17.61
N PHE A 227 -10.15 3.32 16.57
CA PHE A 227 -10.96 4.12 15.65
C PHE A 227 -12.42 4.17 16.07
N SER A 228 -13.16 5.11 15.47
CA SER A 228 -14.62 5.18 15.60
C SER A 228 -15.29 4.29 14.57
N GLY A 229 -16.42 3.68 14.91
CA GLY A 229 -17.20 2.85 14.02
C GLY A 229 -18.28 2.06 14.76
N GLU A 230 -19.03 1.26 14.00
CA GLU A 230 -19.97 0.30 14.55
C GLU A 230 -19.23 -0.80 15.33
N MET A 231 -19.82 -1.21 16.45
CA MET A 231 -19.31 -2.28 17.30
C MET A 231 -19.97 -3.63 16.98
N ALA A 232 -19.51 -4.71 17.61
CA ALA A 232 -20.11 -6.02 17.47
C ALA A 232 -21.54 -6.06 18.07
N GLU A 233 -21.83 -5.24 19.08
CA GLU A 233 -23.16 -5.09 19.65
C GLU A 233 -24.00 -4.18 18.77
N ARG A 234 -25.27 -4.59 18.58
CA ARG A 234 -26.23 -3.84 17.76
C ARG A 234 -26.50 -2.47 18.39
N ASN A 235 -26.54 -1.43 17.57
CA ASN A 235 -26.76 -0.03 17.92
C ASN A 235 -25.69 0.62 18.81
N GLU A 236 -24.51 0.01 18.93
CA GLU A 236 -23.40 0.61 19.60
C GLU A 236 -22.37 1.10 18.56
N ALA A 237 -22.11 2.41 18.58
CA ALA A 237 -21.12 3.04 17.76
C ALA A 237 -20.29 4.03 18.60
N GLY A 238 -19.02 4.16 18.28
CA GLY A 238 -18.14 5.05 19.00
C GLY A 238 -16.66 4.70 18.84
N LYS A 239 -15.82 5.35 19.64
CA LYS A 239 -14.38 5.11 19.64
C LYS A 239 -14.05 3.89 20.50
N GLY A 240 -13.47 2.87 19.91
CA GLY A 240 -13.14 1.60 20.58
C GLY A 240 -12.81 0.49 19.59
N ARG A 241 -13.03 0.72 18.29
CA ARG A 241 -12.79 -0.25 17.23
C ARG A 241 -11.30 -0.41 16.95
N MET A 242 -10.81 -1.66 16.95
CA MET A 242 -9.44 -1.98 16.57
C MET A 242 -9.12 -1.50 15.15
N ALA A 243 -7.90 -1.02 14.94
CA ALA A 243 -7.35 -0.74 13.62
C ALA A 243 -7.54 -1.92 12.66
N GLU A 244 -7.73 -1.65 11.39
CA GLU A 244 -7.79 -2.70 10.38
C GLU A 244 -6.40 -3.34 10.18
N PRO A 245 -6.33 -4.64 9.85
CA PRO A 245 -5.06 -5.35 9.70
C PRO A 245 -4.07 -4.65 8.79
N MET A 246 -4.52 -4.06 7.67
CA MET A 246 -3.64 -3.32 6.76
C MET A 246 -3.04 -2.06 7.37
N GLN A 247 -3.80 -1.33 8.17
CA GLN A 247 -3.29 -0.14 8.87
C GLN A 247 -2.20 -0.53 9.87
N ILE A 248 -2.37 -1.67 10.55
CA ILE A 248 -1.35 -2.21 11.47
C ILE A 248 -0.10 -2.63 10.70
N VAL A 249 -0.26 -3.32 9.56
CA VAL A 249 0.85 -3.69 8.66
C VAL A 249 1.64 -2.45 8.24
N GLU A 250 0.98 -1.40 7.76
CA GLU A 250 1.62 -0.15 7.36
C GLU A 250 2.42 0.46 8.53
N ARG A 251 1.81 0.52 9.72
CA ARG A 251 2.47 1.06 10.91
C ARG A 251 3.70 0.25 11.36
N ILE A 252 3.64 -1.07 11.25
CA ILE A 252 4.80 -1.96 11.50
C ILE A 252 5.92 -1.65 10.51
N GLY A 253 5.59 -1.53 9.22
CA GLY A 253 6.56 -1.17 8.19
C GLY A 253 7.26 0.15 8.47
N GLU A 254 6.52 1.18 8.87
CA GLU A 254 7.07 2.49 9.26
C GLU A 254 8.01 2.39 10.47
N MET A 255 7.61 1.66 11.51
CA MET A 255 8.39 1.54 12.76
C MET A 255 9.66 0.69 12.61
N LEU A 256 9.64 -0.30 11.74
CA LEU A 256 10.78 -1.19 11.46
C LEU A 256 11.61 -0.76 10.24
N ASP A 257 11.23 0.34 9.58
CA ASP A 257 11.98 0.86 8.44
C ASP A 257 13.31 1.46 8.90
N THR A 258 14.35 0.65 8.77
CA THR A 258 15.74 1.05 9.06
C THR A 258 16.46 1.59 7.82
N ARG A 259 15.78 1.70 6.68
CA ARG A 259 16.38 2.21 5.45
C ARG A 259 16.85 3.66 5.64
N PRO A 260 17.97 4.05 5.02
CA PRO A 260 18.43 5.43 5.08
C PRO A 260 17.33 6.41 4.64
N LYS A 261 17.20 7.52 5.37
CA LYS A 261 16.25 8.61 5.07
C LYS A 261 17.00 9.84 4.54
N PRO A 262 17.62 9.76 3.33
CA PRO A 262 18.49 10.80 2.80
C PRO A 262 17.78 12.12 2.53
N LEU A 263 16.44 12.12 2.46
CA LEU A 263 15.64 13.31 2.25
C LEU A 263 14.98 13.84 3.55
N LYS A 264 15.41 13.36 4.72
CA LYS A 264 14.87 13.83 6.00
C LYS A 264 15.07 15.35 6.15
N GLY A 265 13.99 16.06 6.48
CA GLY A 265 13.97 17.51 6.61
C GLY A 265 13.98 18.26 5.27
N ARG A 266 13.76 17.56 4.15
CA ARG A 266 13.61 18.16 2.82
C ARG A 266 12.16 18.30 2.46
N ARG A 267 11.78 19.46 1.93
CA ARG A 267 10.43 19.74 1.45
C ARG A 267 10.36 19.52 -0.05
N VAL A 268 9.36 18.74 -0.47
CA VAL A 268 9.17 18.35 -1.88
C VAL A 268 7.75 18.64 -2.31
N VAL A 269 7.59 19.25 -3.48
CA VAL A 269 6.29 19.40 -4.13
C VAL A 269 6.19 18.49 -5.36
N VAL A 270 5.10 17.73 -5.46
CA VAL A 270 4.83 16.83 -6.58
C VAL A 270 3.48 17.18 -7.17
N THR A 271 3.36 17.30 -8.50
CA THR A 271 2.05 17.40 -9.16
C THR A 271 1.64 16.06 -9.76
N SER A 272 0.35 15.74 -9.73
CA SER A 272 -0.18 14.47 -10.22
C SER A 272 -1.57 14.61 -10.84
N GLY A 273 -1.97 13.61 -11.62
CA GLY A 273 -3.29 13.56 -12.24
C GLY A 273 -3.47 14.52 -13.42
N PRO A 274 -4.65 14.54 -14.02
CA PRO A 274 -5.03 15.51 -15.05
C PRO A 274 -5.52 16.82 -14.41
N THR A 275 -5.59 17.89 -15.21
CA THR A 275 -6.45 19.04 -14.89
C THR A 275 -7.74 18.95 -15.69
N HIS A 276 -8.84 19.39 -15.11
CA HIS A 276 -10.16 19.48 -15.75
C HIS A 276 -10.49 20.95 -15.94
N GLU A 277 -10.50 21.39 -17.22
CA GLU A 277 -10.79 22.77 -17.57
C GLU A 277 -12.26 22.89 -17.95
N PRO A 278 -13.11 23.51 -17.14
CA PRO A 278 -14.54 23.55 -17.36
C PRO A 278 -14.90 24.31 -18.65
N ILE A 279 -15.83 23.76 -19.41
CA ILE A 279 -16.52 24.43 -20.53
C ILE A 279 -17.87 24.96 -20.04
N ASP A 280 -18.58 24.09 -19.32
CA ASP A 280 -19.85 24.35 -18.64
C ASP A 280 -19.98 23.43 -17.43
N PRO A 281 -21.05 23.46 -16.62
CA PRO A 281 -21.20 22.61 -15.43
C PRO A 281 -21.16 21.10 -15.70
N VAL A 282 -21.19 20.66 -16.95
CA VAL A 282 -21.30 19.24 -17.33
C VAL A 282 -20.08 18.77 -18.12
N ARG A 283 -19.38 19.65 -18.84
CA ARG A 283 -18.31 19.30 -19.78
C ARG A 283 -17.03 20.04 -19.47
N TYR A 284 -15.91 19.35 -19.67
CA TYR A 284 -14.56 19.89 -19.46
C TYR A 284 -13.58 19.38 -20.52
N ILE A 285 -12.46 20.09 -20.67
CA ILE A 285 -11.28 19.66 -21.42
C ILE A 285 -10.29 19.04 -20.42
N ALA A 286 -9.72 17.88 -20.73
CA ALA A 286 -8.72 17.24 -19.91
C ALA A 286 -7.79 16.36 -20.72
N ASN A 287 -6.56 16.20 -20.26
CA ASN A 287 -5.63 15.20 -20.75
C ASN A 287 -5.90 13.84 -20.06
N ARG A 288 -5.62 12.73 -20.76
CA ARG A 288 -5.73 11.39 -20.14
C ARG A 288 -4.59 11.20 -19.14
N SER A 289 -4.94 10.96 -17.89
CA SER A 289 -3.99 10.59 -16.85
C SER A 289 -4.69 9.84 -15.71
N SER A 290 -4.06 8.78 -15.21
CA SER A 290 -4.55 8.04 -14.05
C SER A 290 -4.01 8.56 -12.71
N GLY A 291 -3.01 9.44 -12.73
CA GLY A 291 -2.30 9.91 -11.54
C GLY A 291 -1.32 8.91 -10.90
N LYS A 292 -1.36 7.64 -11.27
CA LYS A 292 -0.59 6.56 -10.65
C LYS A 292 0.92 6.87 -10.53
N GLN A 293 1.53 7.45 -11.57
CA GLN A 293 2.97 7.75 -11.56
C GLN A 293 3.32 8.85 -10.56
N GLY A 294 2.55 9.94 -10.51
CA GLY A 294 2.79 11.05 -9.57
C GLY A 294 2.58 10.63 -8.12
N HIS A 295 1.51 9.85 -7.84
CA HIS A 295 1.25 9.29 -6.51
C HIS A 295 2.37 8.34 -6.06
N ALA A 296 2.84 7.47 -6.94
CA ALA A 296 3.96 6.57 -6.64
C ALA A 296 5.26 7.33 -6.34
N ILE A 297 5.55 8.42 -7.08
CA ILE A 297 6.74 9.26 -6.85
C ILE A 297 6.62 10.00 -5.52
N ALA A 298 5.46 10.58 -5.21
CA ALA A 298 5.21 11.24 -3.93
C ALA A 298 5.44 10.28 -2.76
N LYS A 299 4.90 9.06 -2.85
CA LYS A 299 5.13 8.00 -1.85
C LYS A 299 6.60 7.64 -1.72
N ALA A 300 7.31 7.40 -2.83
CA ALA A 300 8.72 7.01 -2.80
C ALA A 300 9.63 8.10 -2.19
N LEU A 301 9.33 9.39 -2.44
CA LEU A 301 10.06 10.51 -1.82
C LEU A 301 9.77 10.61 -0.32
N ALA A 302 8.51 10.41 0.10
CA ALA A 302 8.14 10.35 1.51
C ALA A 302 8.82 9.18 2.22
N ASP A 303 8.94 8.02 1.58
CA ASP A 303 9.65 6.85 2.11
C ASP A 303 11.14 7.10 2.34
N LEU A 304 11.74 8.01 1.56
CA LEU A 304 13.11 8.49 1.78
C LEU A 304 13.20 9.61 2.84
N GLY A 305 12.10 9.94 3.51
CA GLY A 305 12.02 10.87 4.63
C GLY A 305 11.69 12.31 4.28
N ALA A 306 11.30 12.61 3.05
CA ALA A 306 10.90 13.95 2.65
C ALA A 306 9.52 14.36 3.21
N GLU A 307 9.33 15.66 3.47
CA GLU A 307 8.03 16.28 3.68
C GLU A 307 7.42 16.57 2.30
N VAL A 308 6.48 15.74 1.87
CA VAL A 308 5.94 15.78 0.51
C VAL A 308 4.56 16.40 0.50
N ILE A 309 4.39 17.43 -0.34
CA ILE A 309 3.09 18.02 -0.71
C ILE A 309 2.76 17.54 -2.13
N LEU A 310 1.69 16.76 -2.25
CA LEU A 310 1.17 16.25 -3.51
C LEU A 310 0.00 17.11 -3.97
N VAL A 311 0.17 17.88 -5.03
CA VAL A 311 -0.92 18.63 -5.67
C VAL A 311 -1.57 17.74 -6.74
N SER A 312 -2.75 17.21 -6.44
CA SER A 312 -3.43 16.23 -7.28
C SER A 312 -4.65 16.81 -7.99
N GLY A 313 -4.65 16.73 -9.31
CA GLY A 313 -5.87 16.86 -10.09
C GLY A 313 -6.82 15.68 -9.88
N PRO A 314 -8.03 15.68 -10.50
CA PRO A 314 -9.05 14.65 -10.24
C PRO A 314 -8.60 13.26 -10.68
N VAL A 315 -8.51 12.33 -9.73
CA VAL A 315 -8.15 10.93 -9.94
C VAL A 315 -9.01 10.01 -9.07
N GLY A 316 -9.17 8.74 -9.46
CA GLY A 316 -9.93 7.73 -8.72
C GLY A 316 -9.06 6.79 -7.90
N ILE A 317 -7.84 7.20 -7.52
CA ILE A 317 -6.93 6.41 -6.69
C ILE A 317 -6.79 7.05 -5.30
N PRO A 318 -6.54 6.25 -4.24
CA PRO A 318 -6.37 6.79 -2.89
C PRO A 318 -5.10 7.64 -2.76
N ASP A 319 -5.13 8.58 -1.83
CA ASP A 319 -3.97 9.39 -1.48
C ASP A 319 -2.86 8.50 -0.88
N PRO A 320 -1.58 8.77 -1.21
CA PRO A 320 -0.48 7.97 -0.69
C PRO A 320 -0.25 8.26 0.80
N ALA A 321 -0.05 7.19 1.57
CA ALA A 321 0.22 7.30 3.01
C ALA A 321 1.51 8.09 3.28
N GLY A 322 1.48 8.95 4.30
CA GLY A 322 2.61 9.78 4.69
C GLY A 322 2.87 11.00 3.79
N VAL A 323 1.90 11.35 2.94
CA VAL A 323 1.97 12.50 2.00
C VAL A 323 0.82 13.45 2.29
N GLU A 324 1.10 14.74 2.37
CA GLU A 324 0.07 15.79 2.41
C GLU A 324 -0.48 16.00 1.00
N THR A 325 -1.78 15.73 0.79
CA THR A 325 -2.40 15.85 -0.54
C THR A 325 -3.32 17.06 -0.61
N VAL A 326 -3.10 17.90 -1.60
CA VAL A 326 -3.94 19.06 -1.96
C VAL A 326 -4.67 18.76 -3.26
N HIS A 327 -6.00 18.57 -3.18
CA HIS A 327 -6.83 18.32 -4.35
C HIS A 327 -7.19 19.61 -5.07
N VAL A 328 -7.00 19.64 -6.39
CA VAL A 328 -7.28 20.76 -7.27
C VAL A 328 -8.05 20.31 -8.50
N GLN A 329 -8.66 21.23 -9.23
CA GLN A 329 -9.43 20.90 -10.42
C GLN A 329 -8.78 21.44 -11.69
N THR A 330 -8.41 22.71 -11.74
CA THR A 330 -7.91 23.38 -12.93
C THR A 330 -6.39 23.58 -12.91
N ALA A 331 -5.80 23.90 -14.05
CA ALA A 331 -4.38 24.26 -14.15
C ALA A 331 -4.03 25.51 -13.32
N ARG A 332 -4.96 26.46 -13.20
CA ARG A 332 -4.79 27.65 -12.38
C ARG A 332 -4.77 27.33 -10.89
N ASP A 333 -5.68 26.44 -10.46
CA ASP A 333 -5.70 25.98 -9.06
C ASP A 333 -4.42 25.20 -8.74
N MET A 334 -3.96 24.35 -9.67
CA MET A 334 -2.73 23.60 -9.52
C MET A 334 -1.51 24.51 -9.41
N LEU A 335 -1.39 25.51 -10.28
CA LEU A 335 -0.31 26.51 -10.17
C LEU A 335 -0.31 27.21 -8.82
N LYS A 336 -1.47 27.73 -8.40
CA LYS A 336 -1.63 28.42 -7.11
C LYS A 336 -1.25 27.53 -5.93
N ALA A 337 -1.65 26.26 -5.94
CA ALA A 337 -1.31 25.29 -4.89
C ALA A 337 0.20 24.99 -4.86
N VAL A 338 0.85 24.84 -6.03
CA VAL A 338 2.30 24.64 -6.14
C VAL A 338 3.07 25.86 -5.64
N GLU A 339 2.66 27.08 -6.00
CA GLU A 339 3.27 28.32 -5.50
C GLU A 339 3.12 28.47 -3.98
N THR A 340 1.96 28.09 -3.43
CA THR A 340 1.74 28.07 -1.97
C THR A 340 2.63 27.07 -1.24
N ALA A 341 3.01 25.97 -1.91
CA ALA A 341 3.91 24.96 -1.37
C ALA A 341 5.39 25.37 -1.36
N LEU A 342 5.75 26.46 -2.03
CA LEU A 342 7.11 27.04 -1.97
C LEU A 342 7.35 27.83 -0.66
N PRO A 343 8.60 27.93 -0.17
CA PRO A 343 9.80 27.33 -0.74
C PRO A 343 9.86 25.82 -0.54
N ALA A 344 10.41 25.10 -1.52
CA ALA A 344 10.67 23.68 -1.49
C ALA A 344 12.09 23.38 -1.99
N ASP A 345 12.68 22.27 -1.54
CA ASP A 345 13.99 21.84 -2.02
C ASP A 345 13.91 21.18 -3.42
N ILE A 346 12.81 20.49 -3.67
CA ILE A 346 12.61 19.67 -4.88
C ILE A 346 11.20 19.90 -5.43
N ALA A 347 11.08 19.99 -6.75
CA ALA A 347 9.80 20.01 -7.45
C ALA A 347 9.75 18.92 -8.53
N VAL A 348 8.71 18.08 -8.53
CA VAL A 348 8.52 17.02 -9.53
C VAL A 348 7.17 17.20 -10.21
N MET A 349 7.19 17.72 -11.43
CA MET A 349 6.01 18.11 -12.19
C MET A 349 5.57 16.95 -13.11
N VAL A 350 4.65 16.10 -12.61
CA VAL A 350 4.18 14.86 -13.28
C VAL A 350 2.79 15.01 -13.87
N ALA A 351 2.01 15.99 -13.40
CA ALA A 351 0.63 16.21 -13.82
C ALA A 351 0.49 16.36 -15.34
N ALA A 352 -0.59 15.81 -15.88
CA ALA A 352 -1.01 16.00 -17.27
C ALA A 352 -1.89 17.25 -17.39
N VAL A 353 -1.25 18.41 -17.29
CA VAL A 353 -1.91 19.71 -17.37
C VAL A 353 -2.43 19.94 -18.78
N ALA A 354 -3.69 20.35 -18.94
CA ALA A 354 -4.24 20.74 -20.23
C ALA A 354 -3.60 22.05 -20.72
N ASP A 355 -3.09 22.08 -21.96
CA ASP A 355 -2.47 23.28 -22.54
C ASP A 355 -3.49 24.40 -22.76
N TRP A 356 -4.75 24.03 -22.96
CA TRP A 356 -5.83 24.94 -23.33
C TRP A 356 -7.01 24.83 -22.36
N ARG A 357 -7.68 25.95 -22.12
CA ARG A 357 -8.96 26.05 -21.44
C ARG A 357 -9.96 26.85 -22.26
N SER A 358 -11.24 26.76 -21.91
CA SER A 358 -12.25 27.66 -22.48
C SER A 358 -11.95 29.12 -22.07
N LYS A 359 -12.03 30.05 -23.01
CA LYS A 359 -11.86 31.47 -22.76
C LYS A 359 -12.98 32.04 -21.89
N GLY A 360 -14.19 31.47 -22.03
CA GLY A 360 -15.36 31.77 -21.21
C GLY A 360 -15.98 30.49 -20.69
N GLU A 361 -16.19 30.40 -19.38
CA GLU A 361 -16.93 29.33 -18.75
C GLU A 361 -18.42 29.67 -18.77
N ALA A 362 -19.24 28.77 -19.32
CA ALA A 362 -20.69 28.95 -19.33
C ALA A 362 -21.27 28.55 -17.97
N SER A 363 -22.06 29.44 -17.36
CA SER A 363 -22.75 29.17 -16.08
C SER A 363 -23.87 28.13 -16.21
N GLU A 364 -24.37 27.87 -17.44
CA GLU A 364 -25.37 26.86 -17.74
C GLU A 364 -24.89 25.92 -18.83
N LYS A 365 -25.43 24.70 -18.85
CA LYS A 365 -25.13 23.73 -19.91
C LYS A 365 -25.46 24.33 -21.30
N MET A 366 -24.46 24.43 -22.17
CA MET A 366 -24.63 24.87 -23.54
C MET A 366 -25.56 23.92 -24.31
N LYS A 367 -26.74 24.39 -24.73
CA LYS A 367 -27.72 23.60 -25.50
C LYS A 367 -27.41 23.66 -26.98
N LYS A 368 -27.77 22.61 -27.73
CA LYS A 368 -27.83 22.66 -29.20
C LYS A 368 -28.99 23.56 -29.59
N GLU A 369 -28.73 24.48 -30.47
CA GLU A 369 -29.81 25.24 -31.13
C GLU A 369 -30.18 24.54 -32.45
N ASP A 370 -31.48 24.26 -32.64
CA ASP A 370 -31.95 23.59 -33.84
C ASP A 370 -31.63 24.43 -35.08
N GLY A 371 -31.02 23.79 -36.09
CA GLY A 371 -30.68 24.43 -37.36
C GLY A 371 -29.35 25.22 -37.39
N LYS A 372 -28.63 25.33 -36.25
CA LYS A 372 -27.27 25.87 -36.20
C LYS A 372 -26.24 24.75 -36.07
N GLY A 373 -25.08 24.91 -36.71
CA GLY A 373 -23.94 23.99 -36.57
C GLY A 373 -23.43 23.94 -35.14
N PRO A 374 -22.40 23.11 -34.85
CA PRO A 374 -21.82 23.03 -33.50
C PRO A 374 -21.29 24.38 -33.06
N SER A 375 -21.54 24.74 -31.78
CA SER A 375 -21.03 25.99 -31.18
C SER A 375 -19.50 25.99 -31.24
N HIS A 376 -18.92 27.12 -31.66
CA HIS A 376 -17.48 27.31 -31.61
C HIS A 376 -17.04 27.52 -30.14
N LEU A 377 -16.00 26.82 -29.74
CA LEU A 377 -15.37 26.98 -28.43
C LEU A 377 -14.10 27.83 -28.62
N GLU A 378 -14.10 29.03 -28.06
CA GLU A 378 -12.87 29.84 -28.00
C GLU A 378 -11.94 29.31 -26.90
N LEU A 379 -10.71 28.99 -27.27
CA LEU A 379 -9.69 28.49 -26.36
C LEU A 379 -8.68 29.59 -26.05
N THR A 380 -8.10 29.50 -24.84
CA THR A 380 -6.97 30.31 -24.37
C THR A 380 -5.96 29.40 -23.68
N GLU A 381 -4.69 29.82 -23.66
CA GLU A 381 -3.62 29.03 -23.04
C GLU A 381 -3.77 28.96 -21.52
N ASN A 382 -3.43 27.82 -20.97
CA ASN A 382 -3.26 27.62 -19.55
C ASN A 382 -1.85 28.06 -19.11
N PRO A 383 -1.65 28.34 -17.81
CA PRO A 383 -0.33 28.62 -17.29
C PRO A 383 0.58 27.39 -17.39
N ASP A 384 1.82 27.63 -17.79
CA ASP A 384 2.83 26.59 -17.87
C ASP A 384 3.53 26.40 -16.51
N ILE A 385 3.01 25.49 -15.71
CA ILE A 385 3.45 25.28 -14.32
C ILE A 385 4.93 24.96 -14.25
N LEU A 386 5.43 24.03 -15.08
CA LEU A 386 6.85 23.65 -15.09
C LEU A 386 7.76 24.86 -15.42
N LYS A 387 7.36 25.66 -16.42
CA LYS A 387 8.12 26.87 -16.77
C LYS A 387 8.08 27.91 -15.65
N THR A 388 6.94 28.13 -15.05
CA THR A 388 6.77 29.07 -13.93
C THR A 388 7.68 28.68 -12.78
N ILE A 389 7.65 27.42 -12.34
CA ILE A 389 8.48 26.95 -11.22
C ILE A 389 9.98 26.88 -11.58
N GLY A 390 10.32 26.51 -12.79
CA GLY A 390 11.72 26.45 -13.25
C GLY A 390 12.41 27.81 -13.30
N HIS A 391 11.64 28.92 -13.38
CA HIS A 391 12.16 30.29 -13.39
C HIS A 391 11.66 31.15 -12.21
N HIS A 392 11.09 30.48 -11.19
CA HIS A 392 10.55 31.17 -10.02
C HIS A 392 11.69 31.80 -9.18
N GLU A 393 11.42 32.91 -8.49
CA GLU A 393 12.38 33.52 -7.55
C GLU A 393 12.83 32.56 -6.44
N ASN A 394 11.88 31.75 -5.91
CA ASN A 394 12.14 30.69 -4.96
C ASN A 394 12.24 29.32 -5.66
N ARG A 395 12.96 29.27 -6.78
CA ARG A 395 13.11 28.03 -7.56
C ARG A 395 13.70 26.93 -6.69
N PRO A 396 13.09 25.71 -6.65
CA PRO A 396 13.66 24.55 -5.98
C PRO A 396 15.06 24.18 -6.50
N GLN A 397 15.89 23.61 -5.62
CA GLN A 397 17.24 23.17 -5.99
C GLN A 397 17.23 22.15 -7.14
N ILE A 398 16.22 21.28 -7.15
CA ILE A 398 16.01 20.28 -8.21
C ILE A 398 14.59 20.44 -8.76
N VAL A 399 14.47 20.64 -10.07
CA VAL A 399 13.20 20.70 -10.79
C VAL A 399 13.18 19.60 -11.85
N VAL A 400 12.23 18.68 -11.72
CA VAL A 400 12.01 17.55 -12.63
C VAL A 400 10.67 17.71 -13.33
N GLY A 401 10.71 17.71 -14.67
CA GLY A 401 9.49 17.73 -15.50
C GLY A 401 9.25 16.38 -16.15
N PHE A 402 8.00 16.10 -16.48
CA PHE A 402 7.61 14.93 -17.26
C PHE A 402 7.21 15.33 -18.68
N ALA A 403 7.49 14.45 -19.63
CA ALA A 403 7.08 14.59 -21.03
C ALA A 403 6.55 13.26 -21.57
N ALA A 404 5.33 13.30 -22.08
CA ALA A 404 4.73 12.20 -22.83
C ALA A 404 4.84 12.56 -24.32
N GLU A 405 5.69 11.87 -25.06
CA GLU A 405 5.99 12.18 -26.46
C GLU A 405 5.69 10.95 -27.32
N THR A 406 5.27 11.21 -28.56
CA THR A 406 4.99 10.15 -29.54
C THR A 406 6.04 10.01 -30.60
N GLN A 407 6.89 11.03 -30.81
CA GLN A 407 7.96 11.07 -31.82
C GLN A 407 9.13 11.95 -31.36
N ASN A 408 10.36 11.64 -31.81
CA ASN A 408 11.58 12.43 -31.54
C ASN A 408 11.78 12.79 -30.07
N VAL A 409 11.49 11.84 -29.18
CA VAL A 409 11.43 12.01 -27.72
C VAL A 409 12.64 12.77 -27.16
N GLU A 410 13.86 12.42 -27.58
CA GLU A 410 15.08 13.05 -27.05
C GLU A 410 15.22 14.52 -27.47
N THR A 411 14.99 14.83 -28.73
CA THR A 411 15.14 16.21 -29.26
C THR A 411 14.12 17.15 -28.62
N HIS A 412 12.87 16.71 -28.50
CA HIS A 412 11.82 17.50 -27.88
C HIS A 412 12.06 17.69 -26.39
N ALA A 413 12.51 16.63 -25.69
CA ALA A 413 12.81 16.72 -24.26
C ALA A 413 14.01 17.63 -23.93
N ARG A 414 15.08 17.63 -24.77
CA ARG A 414 16.21 18.56 -24.63
C ARG A 414 15.79 20.03 -24.84
N ALA A 415 14.95 20.31 -25.84
CA ALA A 415 14.41 21.64 -26.07
C ALA A 415 13.50 22.07 -24.88
N LYS A 416 12.69 21.14 -24.36
CA LYS A 416 11.81 21.36 -23.20
C LYS A 416 12.62 21.66 -21.95
N LEU A 417 13.68 20.89 -21.65
CA LEU A 417 14.58 21.08 -20.52
C LEU A 417 15.05 22.53 -20.43
N LYS A 418 15.66 23.05 -21.49
CA LYS A 418 16.19 24.41 -21.54
C LYS A 418 15.10 25.47 -21.44
N ARG A 419 14.00 25.32 -22.19
CA ARG A 419 12.90 26.30 -22.22
C ARG A 419 12.16 26.40 -20.89
N LYS A 420 12.06 25.27 -20.15
CA LYS A 420 11.32 25.20 -18.87
C LYS A 420 12.16 25.46 -17.63
N GLY A 421 13.48 25.56 -17.76
CA GLY A 421 14.37 25.72 -16.62
C GLY A 421 14.39 24.52 -15.68
N ALA A 422 14.15 23.31 -16.23
CA ALA A 422 14.20 22.07 -15.46
C ALA A 422 15.62 21.51 -15.40
N ASP A 423 15.94 20.76 -14.34
CA ASP A 423 17.21 20.03 -14.24
C ASP A 423 17.13 18.71 -15.02
N TRP A 424 15.97 18.05 -14.95
CA TRP A 424 15.71 16.81 -15.68
C TRP A 424 14.33 16.82 -16.34
N ILE A 425 14.25 16.15 -17.49
CA ILE A 425 12.99 15.75 -18.11
C ILE A 425 12.92 14.23 -18.12
N VAL A 426 11.90 13.69 -17.47
CA VAL A 426 11.55 12.27 -17.56
C VAL A 426 10.59 12.11 -18.73
N ALA A 427 11.12 11.59 -19.83
CA ALA A 427 10.38 11.40 -21.07
C ALA A 427 9.95 9.95 -21.22
N ASN A 428 8.67 9.73 -21.50
CA ASN A 428 8.10 8.43 -21.83
C ASN A 428 7.52 8.42 -23.24
N ASP A 429 7.73 7.31 -23.93
CA ASP A 429 7.11 7.06 -25.24
C ASP A 429 5.69 6.53 -25.02
N VAL A 430 4.70 7.31 -25.43
CA VAL A 430 3.29 6.96 -25.34
C VAL A 430 2.68 6.60 -26.70
N SER A 431 3.51 6.33 -27.71
CA SER A 431 3.05 5.94 -29.03
C SER A 431 2.30 4.60 -28.97
N PRO A 432 1.28 4.40 -29.83
CA PRO A 432 0.56 3.13 -29.93
C PRO A 432 1.47 1.93 -30.22
N ASP A 433 2.56 2.17 -30.93
CA ASP A 433 3.53 1.15 -31.37
C ASP A 433 4.63 0.86 -30.34
N SER A 434 4.59 1.50 -29.16
CA SER A 434 5.63 1.32 -28.12
C SER A 434 5.70 -0.09 -27.53
N GLY A 435 4.66 -0.92 -27.73
CA GLY A 435 4.58 -2.29 -27.23
C GLY A 435 4.47 -2.40 -25.69
N ILE A 436 4.36 -1.26 -24.99
CA ILE A 436 4.34 -1.18 -23.53
C ILE A 436 2.90 -1.38 -23.03
N GLY A 437 2.71 -2.32 -22.12
CA GLY A 437 1.42 -2.55 -21.45
C GLY A 437 0.39 -3.27 -22.33
N GLY A 438 0.64 -4.53 -22.66
CA GLY A 438 -0.21 -5.44 -23.47
C GLY A 438 -1.64 -5.69 -23.00
N SER A 439 -2.28 -4.76 -22.32
CA SER A 439 -3.66 -4.80 -21.85
C SER A 439 -4.37 -3.47 -22.16
N ALA A 440 -5.68 -3.48 -22.24
CA ALA A 440 -6.62 -2.46 -22.74
C ALA A 440 -6.50 -0.98 -22.23
N GLY A 441 -5.39 -0.55 -21.67
CA GLY A 441 -5.18 0.80 -21.12
C GLY A 441 -4.02 1.62 -21.70
N GLY A 442 -3.12 1.04 -22.48
CA GLY A 442 -1.91 1.72 -22.98
C GLY A 442 -1.00 2.26 -21.85
N VAL A 443 0.07 2.97 -22.21
CA VAL A 443 1.06 3.54 -21.25
C VAL A 443 0.41 4.50 -20.23
N MET A 444 -0.62 5.26 -20.62
CA MET A 444 -1.25 6.28 -19.77
C MET A 444 -2.12 5.67 -18.64
N GLY A 445 -2.74 4.51 -18.86
CA GLY A 445 -3.59 3.80 -17.88
C GLY A 445 -2.94 2.57 -17.27
N GLY A 446 -1.92 1.99 -17.92
CA GLY A 446 -1.23 0.77 -17.52
C GLY A 446 -0.37 0.94 -16.25
N ASP A 447 0.20 -0.18 -15.77
CA ASP A 447 1.02 -0.22 -14.56
C ASP A 447 2.54 -0.22 -14.88
N ALA A 448 2.93 -0.38 -16.14
CA ALA A 448 4.33 -0.33 -16.61
C ALA A 448 4.64 0.99 -17.34
N ASN A 449 5.92 1.34 -17.33
CA ASN A 449 6.45 2.49 -18.04
C ASN A 449 7.90 2.25 -18.48
N ARG A 450 8.30 2.83 -19.62
CA ARG A 450 9.69 2.91 -20.09
C ARG A 450 10.05 4.39 -20.22
N VAL A 451 11.06 4.82 -19.49
CA VAL A 451 11.40 6.24 -19.40
C VAL A 451 12.85 6.50 -19.78
N LYS A 452 13.10 7.69 -20.33
CA LYS A 452 14.43 8.27 -20.51
C LYS A 452 14.56 9.47 -19.60
N ILE A 453 15.64 9.53 -18.83
CA ILE A 453 15.97 10.71 -18.03
C ILE A 453 16.93 11.57 -18.82
N ILE A 454 16.50 12.76 -19.18
CA ILE A 454 17.27 13.71 -19.98
C ILE A 454 17.71 14.87 -19.07
N SER A 455 19.02 15.05 -18.93
CA SER A 455 19.66 16.19 -18.29
C SER A 455 20.38 17.07 -19.32
N ALA A 456 21.03 18.14 -18.88
CA ALA A 456 21.86 18.97 -19.76
C ALA A 456 23.05 18.16 -20.29
N GLU A 457 23.61 17.24 -19.52
CA GLU A 457 24.85 16.53 -19.75
C GLU A 457 24.66 15.14 -20.39
N ALA A 458 23.59 14.44 -20.04
CA ALA A 458 23.42 13.02 -20.36
C ALA A 458 21.94 12.64 -20.65
N VAL A 459 21.79 11.53 -21.36
CA VAL A 459 20.53 10.79 -21.51
C VAL A 459 20.72 9.41 -20.91
N GLU A 460 19.88 9.03 -19.99
CA GLU A 460 19.87 7.72 -19.36
C GLU A 460 18.57 7.02 -19.72
N GLU A 461 18.65 5.83 -20.32
CA GLU A 461 17.48 5.02 -20.68
C GLU A 461 17.26 3.94 -19.63
N TRP A 462 16.01 3.84 -19.14
CA TRP A 462 15.62 2.81 -18.21
C TRP A 462 14.83 1.73 -18.94
N PRO A 463 14.99 0.45 -18.54
CA PRO A 463 14.20 -0.64 -19.08
C PRO A 463 12.71 -0.43 -18.76
N GLU A 464 11.86 -1.26 -19.32
CA GLU A 464 10.46 -1.29 -18.91
C GLU A 464 10.37 -1.71 -17.43
N LEU A 465 9.77 -0.87 -16.64
CA LEU A 465 9.61 -1.03 -15.18
C LEU A 465 8.16 -0.79 -14.79
N SER A 466 7.76 -1.28 -13.63
CA SER A 466 6.50 -0.85 -13.02
C SER A 466 6.56 0.65 -12.70
N LYS A 467 5.40 1.32 -12.65
CA LYS A 467 5.33 2.74 -12.22
C LYS A 467 5.87 2.94 -10.81
N HIS A 468 5.75 1.94 -9.97
CA HIS A 468 6.35 1.91 -8.64
C HIS A 468 7.89 1.89 -8.71
N ASP A 469 8.48 1.00 -9.50
CA ASP A 469 9.94 0.89 -9.61
C ASP A 469 10.55 2.13 -10.26
N VAL A 470 9.87 2.73 -11.26
CA VAL A 470 10.26 4.04 -11.81
C VAL A 470 10.29 5.10 -10.71
N ALA A 471 9.27 5.13 -9.84
CA ALA A 471 9.17 6.09 -8.75
C ALA A 471 10.29 5.91 -7.72
N VAL A 472 10.55 4.68 -7.28
CA VAL A 472 11.63 4.35 -6.33
C VAL A 472 13.00 4.74 -6.90
N ARG A 473 13.27 4.36 -8.15
CA ARG A 473 14.53 4.68 -8.81
C ARG A 473 14.73 6.19 -9.03
N LEU A 474 13.66 6.92 -9.39
CA LEU A 474 13.73 8.38 -9.55
C LEU A 474 13.93 9.06 -8.19
N ALA A 475 13.24 8.65 -7.15
CA ALA A 475 13.43 9.20 -5.80
C ALA A 475 14.85 8.99 -5.29
N ALA A 476 15.43 7.80 -5.48
CA ALA A 476 16.82 7.50 -5.12
C ALA A 476 17.81 8.39 -5.89
N ARG A 477 17.57 8.59 -7.21
CA ARG A 477 18.39 9.47 -8.04
C ARG A 477 18.33 10.94 -7.58
N ILE A 478 17.12 11.44 -7.25
CA ILE A 478 16.92 12.79 -6.70
C ILE A 478 17.70 12.96 -5.40
N ALA A 479 17.61 11.98 -4.49
CA ALA A 479 18.34 12.01 -3.22
C ALA A 479 19.85 12.05 -3.42
N ALA A 480 20.39 11.24 -4.32
CA ALA A 480 21.82 11.21 -4.65
C ALA A 480 22.30 12.53 -5.25
N GLU A 481 21.53 13.12 -6.16
CA GLU A 481 21.87 14.41 -6.77
C GLU A 481 21.84 15.56 -5.74
N LEU A 482 20.84 15.57 -4.85
CA LEU A 482 20.77 16.58 -3.80
C LEU A 482 21.97 16.50 -2.85
N ALA A 483 22.38 15.28 -2.47
CA ALA A 483 23.56 15.06 -1.64
C ALA A 483 24.85 15.54 -2.35
N LYS A 484 24.99 15.28 -3.66
CA LYS A 484 26.12 15.76 -4.47
C LYS A 484 26.20 17.28 -4.49
N ARG A 485 25.09 17.99 -4.70
CA ARG A 485 25.04 19.47 -4.71
C ARG A 485 25.45 20.09 -3.38
N GLN A 486 25.09 19.43 -2.27
CA GLN A 486 25.47 19.89 -0.92
C GLN A 486 26.95 19.66 -0.60
N SER A 487 27.56 18.63 -1.16
CA SER A 487 29.00 18.38 -0.97
C SER A 487 29.90 19.31 -1.82
N THR A 488 29.30 20.03 -2.78
CA THR A 488 30.01 20.92 -3.70
C THR A 488 29.78 22.42 -3.36
N ALA A 489 28.82 22.74 -2.51
CA ALA A 489 28.50 24.08 -2.02
C ALA A 489 29.17 24.35 -0.67
#